data_c63a95f0749bc239a1315c7c52993f2e
#
_entry.id   c63a95f0749bc239a1315c7c52993f2e
#
_cell.length_a   1.000
_cell.length_b   1.000
_cell.length_c   1.000
_cell.angle_alpha   90.00
_cell.angle_beta   90.00
_cell.angle_gamma   90.00
#
_symmetry.space_group_name_H-M   'P 1'
#
loop_
_entity.id
_entity.type
_entity.pdbx_description
1 polymer ?
#
loop_
_entity_poly.entity_id
_entity_poly.type
_entity_poly.pdbx_seq_one_letter_code
_entity_poly.pdbx_strand_id
1 'polypeptide(L)'
;MADAALPKPREVKIPVHDAVEIAVALYMPEGEGPFPVVLAPSPYRYDNNSLPATPQFLWRETGPIELYVERGYVYAHMDIRGCGKSGGEFRLLDRSEQKDLYDVIEWLGHQTWSSGKVGGIGQSYFCMLQWWMAIQRPPSLACIAAFDGLNDPYRASVYQGGMLSDFFGSYWWNQNRIINRHSANGEFPREQPYDLNLHLQQHPTYDEFWRERCAAEHLHQIEVPLYSVGVWGKVDLHTRGNIDGFRRAGGPKKLKMIGPVNAFVANREFNSPELHEKLLLPFYDHYLKGLKTDYPERPEVEYFVRGADAVRTSPAWPPSGVRYVS
;
A
#
# COMPACT_ATOMS: atom_id res chain seq x y z
N MET A 1 9.27 -22.13 -13.16
CA MET A 1 10.52 -21.40 -12.87
C MET A 1 10.81 -21.66 -11.42
N ALA A 2 12.05 -22.06 -11.05
CA ALA A 2 12.40 -22.21 -9.65
C ALA A 2 12.19 -20.88 -8.96
N ASP A 3 11.51 -20.87 -7.78
CA ASP A 3 11.41 -19.69 -6.93
C ASP A 3 12.84 -19.20 -6.67
N ALA A 4 13.20 -18.06 -7.25
CA ALA A 4 14.44 -17.40 -6.89
C ALA A 4 14.33 -17.10 -5.39
N ALA A 5 15.30 -17.55 -4.62
CA ALA A 5 15.29 -17.35 -3.18
C ALA A 5 15.30 -15.83 -2.92
N LEU A 6 14.38 -15.36 -2.08
CA LEU A 6 14.32 -13.95 -1.67
C LEU A 6 15.71 -13.51 -1.15
N PRO A 7 16.32 -12.44 -1.70
CA PRO A 7 17.61 -11.99 -1.23
C PRO A 7 17.55 -11.63 0.26
N LYS A 8 18.64 -11.87 0.98
CA LYS A 8 18.70 -11.52 2.41
C LYS A 8 18.69 -10.00 2.56
N PRO A 9 17.73 -9.41 3.28
CA PRO A 9 17.68 -7.97 3.43
C PRO A 9 18.76 -7.45 4.38
N ARG A 10 19.16 -6.19 4.15
CA ARG A 10 19.86 -5.37 5.15
C ARG A 10 18.80 -4.75 6.06
N GLU A 11 18.78 -5.12 7.32
CA GLU A 11 17.88 -4.53 8.31
C GLU A 11 18.44 -3.21 8.85
N VAL A 12 17.62 -2.19 8.94
CA VAL A 12 17.95 -0.89 9.51
C VAL A 12 16.90 -0.46 10.53
N LYS A 13 17.31 0.35 11.48
CA LYS A 13 16.45 1.04 12.44
C LYS A 13 16.55 2.53 12.16
N ILE A 14 15.43 3.15 11.87
CA ILE A 14 15.32 4.56 11.50
C ILE A 14 14.67 5.31 12.65
N PRO A 15 15.39 6.22 13.34
CA PRO A 15 14.78 7.07 14.34
C PRO A 15 13.83 8.06 13.69
N VAL A 16 12.61 8.16 14.20
CA VAL A 16 11.57 9.08 13.71
C VAL A 16 11.32 10.22 14.70
N HIS A 17 10.42 11.12 14.40
CA HIS A 17 10.16 12.41 15.04
C HIS A 17 10.04 12.39 16.59
N ASP A 18 9.65 11.27 17.21
CA ASP A 18 9.51 11.10 18.65
C ASP A 18 10.55 10.12 19.25
N ALA A 19 11.66 9.91 18.52
CA ALA A 19 12.76 9.00 18.87
C ALA A 19 12.38 7.50 18.91
N VAL A 20 11.20 7.13 18.44
CA VAL A 20 10.86 5.74 18.17
C VAL A 20 11.68 5.24 16.98
N GLU A 21 12.16 4.01 17.04
CA GLU A 21 12.90 3.38 15.96
C GLU A 21 11.98 2.53 15.07
N ILE A 22 11.91 2.87 13.80
CA ILE A 22 11.16 2.13 12.79
C ILE A 22 12.07 1.16 12.05
N ALA A 23 11.69 -0.12 12.03
CA ALA A 23 12.44 -1.18 11.38
C ALA A 23 12.10 -1.29 9.90
N VAL A 24 13.13 -1.33 9.05
CA VAL A 24 12.99 -1.47 7.61
C VAL A 24 13.94 -2.54 7.10
N ALA A 25 13.44 -3.47 6.31
CA ALA A 25 14.21 -4.44 5.56
C ALA A 25 14.51 -3.89 4.16
N LEU A 26 15.77 -3.65 3.87
CA LEU A 26 16.26 -3.15 2.58
C LEU A 26 16.75 -4.33 1.74
N TYR A 27 16.04 -4.66 0.68
CA TYR A 27 16.47 -5.61 -0.34
C TYR A 27 17.22 -4.82 -1.42
N MET A 28 18.55 -4.99 -1.42
CA MET A 28 19.44 -4.17 -2.25
C MET A 28 19.69 -4.83 -3.60
N PRO A 29 19.64 -4.08 -4.71
CA PRO A 29 20.14 -4.58 -5.99
C PRO A 29 21.65 -4.73 -5.98
N GLU A 30 22.19 -5.48 -6.94
CA GLU A 30 23.63 -5.56 -7.17
C GLU A 30 24.17 -4.25 -7.77
N GLY A 31 25.43 -3.92 -7.47
CA GLY A 31 26.12 -2.73 -8.00
C GLY A 31 26.27 -1.59 -6.98
N GLU A 32 26.73 -0.44 -7.47
CA GLU A 32 27.11 0.69 -6.60
C GLU A 32 26.00 1.75 -6.44
N GLY A 33 24.95 1.73 -7.27
CA GLY A 33 23.90 2.73 -7.26
C GLY A 33 24.28 4.03 -8.03
N PRO A 34 23.58 5.15 -7.84
CA PRO A 34 22.43 5.31 -6.94
C PRO A 34 21.16 4.63 -7.46
N PHE A 35 20.41 4.04 -6.55
CA PHE A 35 19.19 3.30 -6.87
C PHE A 35 17.91 4.04 -6.46
N PRO A 36 16.83 4.00 -7.25
CA PRO A 36 15.51 4.41 -6.80
C PRO A 36 14.97 3.40 -5.78
N VAL A 37 14.10 3.88 -4.88
CA VAL A 37 13.51 3.08 -3.82
C VAL A 37 12.03 2.87 -4.08
N VAL A 38 11.51 1.66 -3.82
CA VAL A 38 10.09 1.40 -3.64
C VAL A 38 9.84 1.04 -2.18
N LEU A 39 8.93 1.77 -1.51
CA LEU A 39 8.63 1.61 -0.08
C LEU A 39 7.27 0.94 0.11
N ALA A 40 7.28 -0.15 0.86
CA ALA A 40 6.12 -0.96 1.23
C ALA A 40 5.95 -0.98 2.76
N PRO A 41 5.21 -0.04 3.37
CA PRO A 41 4.93 -0.05 4.81
C PRO A 41 3.72 -0.90 5.15
N SER A 42 3.79 -1.71 6.22
CA SER A 42 2.63 -2.51 6.66
C SER A 42 2.73 -3.00 8.10
N PRO A 43 1.60 -3.49 8.68
CA PRO A 43 1.60 -4.19 9.97
C PRO A 43 2.00 -5.67 9.85
N TYR A 44 2.33 -6.20 8.67
CA TYR A 44 2.40 -7.65 8.40
C TYR A 44 3.80 -8.27 8.54
N ARG A 45 4.75 -7.59 9.13
CA ARG A 45 6.13 -8.04 9.43
C ARG A 45 6.93 -8.49 8.20
N TYR A 46 7.98 -7.78 7.91
CA TYR A 46 8.87 -8.11 6.80
C TYR A 46 9.64 -9.44 7.00
N ASP A 47 9.87 -9.87 8.24
CA ASP A 47 10.57 -11.12 8.53
C ASP A 47 9.73 -12.38 8.22
N ASN A 48 8.44 -12.21 7.91
CA ASN A 48 7.56 -13.27 7.40
C ASN A 48 7.62 -13.43 5.87
N ASN A 49 8.34 -12.58 5.14
CA ASN A 49 8.45 -12.69 3.68
C ASN A 49 9.11 -13.99 3.20
N SER A 50 9.94 -14.61 4.03
CA SER A 50 10.55 -15.92 3.75
C SER A 50 9.60 -17.11 3.93
N LEU A 51 8.45 -16.91 4.57
CA LEU A 51 7.48 -17.98 4.77
C LEU A 51 6.68 -18.25 3.49
N PRO A 52 6.34 -19.51 3.20
CA PRO A 52 5.44 -19.82 2.11
C PRO A 52 4.07 -19.16 2.34
N ALA A 53 3.42 -18.74 1.26
CA ALA A 53 2.06 -18.25 1.34
C ALA A 53 1.13 -19.38 1.83
N THR A 54 0.60 -19.21 3.03
CA THR A 54 -0.39 -20.11 3.60
C THR A 54 -1.71 -19.38 3.82
N PRO A 55 -2.84 -20.06 4.09
CA PRO A 55 -4.09 -19.38 4.42
C PRO A 55 -3.98 -18.41 5.60
N GLN A 56 -3.03 -18.64 6.52
CA GLN A 56 -2.74 -17.74 7.64
C GLN A 56 -1.83 -16.56 7.24
N PHE A 57 -1.09 -16.68 6.13
CA PHE A 57 -0.14 -15.70 5.62
C PHE A 57 -0.49 -15.27 4.19
N LEU A 58 -1.78 -15.20 3.86
CA LEU A 58 -2.29 -14.67 2.58
C LEU A 58 -1.92 -13.20 2.33
N TRP A 59 -1.37 -12.56 3.33
CA TRP A 59 -1.11 -11.12 3.40
C TRP A 59 0.25 -10.71 2.81
N ARG A 60 0.86 -11.53 1.96
CA ARG A 60 1.95 -11.08 1.10
C ARG A 60 1.39 -10.14 0.03
N GLU A 61 1.14 -8.94 0.47
CA GLU A 61 0.59 -7.86 -0.36
C GLU A 61 1.72 -6.91 -0.83
N THR A 62 2.97 -7.41 -0.83
CA THR A 62 4.18 -6.70 -1.27
C THR A 62 4.35 -6.69 -2.78
N GLY A 63 3.78 -7.65 -3.49
CA GLY A 63 4.19 -8.00 -4.85
C GLY A 63 5.54 -8.75 -4.86
N PRO A 64 6.11 -8.99 -6.05
CA PRO A 64 7.35 -9.75 -6.25
C PRO A 64 8.58 -8.88 -5.93
N ILE A 65 9.09 -8.96 -4.70
CA ILE A 65 10.25 -8.19 -4.23
C ILE A 65 11.46 -8.44 -5.13
N GLU A 66 11.71 -9.71 -5.47
CA GLU A 66 12.83 -10.16 -6.30
C GLU A 66 12.87 -9.42 -7.64
N LEU A 67 11.73 -9.28 -8.28
CA LEU A 67 11.60 -8.59 -9.57
C LEU A 67 12.11 -7.15 -9.49
N TYR A 68 11.72 -6.42 -8.44
CA TYR A 68 12.16 -5.03 -8.27
C TYR A 68 13.65 -4.92 -8.01
N VAL A 69 14.21 -5.82 -7.20
CA VAL A 69 15.64 -5.88 -6.92
C VAL A 69 16.42 -6.20 -8.20
N GLU A 70 16.02 -7.19 -8.98
CA GLU A 70 16.61 -7.53 -10.28
C GLU A 70 16.54 -6.39 -11.29
N ARG A 71 15.50 -5.57 -11.20
CA ARG A 71 15.31 -4.38 -12.05
C ARG A 71 16.02 -3.15 -11.52
N GLY A 72 16.89 -3.26 -10.48
CA GLY A 72 17.71 -2.18 -9.95
C GLY A 72 16.94 -1.20 -9.07
N TYR A 73 15.94 -1.64 -8.33
CA TYR A 73 15.29 -0.89 -7.27
C TYR A 73 15.72 -1.41 -5.91
N VAL A 74 15.97 -0.53 -4.97
CA VAL A 74 15.93 -0.93 -3.56
C VAL A 74 14.47 -1.14 -3.18
N TYR A 75 14.13 -2.37 -2.75
CA TYR A 75 12.83 -2.64 -2.17
C TYR A 75 12.91 -2.49 -0.65
N ALA A 76 12.21 -1.51 -0.10
CA ALA A 76 12.17 -1.23 1.33
C ALA A 76 10.85 -1.71 1.92
N HIS A 77 10.86 -2.79 2.70
CA HIS A 77 9.68 -3.25 3.44
C HIS A 77 9.77 -2.75 4.88
N MET A 78 8.85 -1.89 5.26
CA MET A 78 8.80 -1.24 6.56
C MET A 78 7.79 -1.94 7.47
N ASP A 79 8.22 -2.38 8.64
CA ASP A 79 7.30 -2.66 9.73
C ASP A 79 6.82 -1.33 10.30
N ILE A 80 5.53 -1.08 10.31
CA ILE A 80 4.99 0.16 10.88
C ILE A 80 5.12 0.17 12.41
N ARG A 81 4.94 1.34 13.00
CA ARG A 81 4.93 1.57 14.45
C ARG A 81 4.14 0.49 15.20
N GLY A 82 4.75 -0.10 16.23
CA GLY A 82 4.12 -1.12 17.07
C GLY A 82 3.93 -2.49 16.42
N CYS A 83 4.47 -2.71 15.22
CA CYS A 83 4.42 -3.97 14.50
C CYS A 83 5.83 -4.52 14.24
N GLY A 84 5.94 -5.83 14.13
CA GLY A 84 7.18 -6.52 13.83
C GLY A 84 8.35 -6.10 14.72
N LYS A 85 9.42 -5.65 14.10
CA LYS A 85 10.64 -5.20 14.78
C LYS A 85 10.66 -3.69 15.08
N SER A 86 9.62 -2.95 14.72
CA SER A 86 9.52 -1.52 15.01
C SER A 86 9.17 -1.23 16.47
N GLY A 87 9.64 -0.08 16.97
CA GLY A 87 9.27 0.45 18.27
C GLY A 87 7.84 1.04 18.29
N GLY A 88 7.48 1.66 19.42
CA GLY A 88 6.20 2.34 19.61
C GLY A 88 4.99 1.41 19.77
N GLU A 89 3.81 1.96 19.58
CA GLU A 89 2.53 1.25 19.74
C GLU A 89 1.69 1.40 18.46
N PHE A 90 1.09 0.30 18.00
CA PHE A 90 0.18 0.31 16.86
C PHE A 90 -1.19 0.88 17.24
N ARG A 91 -1.69 1.87 16.52
CA ARG A 91 -2.97 2.55 16.79
C ARG A 91 -3.84 2.77 15.55
N LEU A 92 -3.61 2.08 14.48
CA LEU A 92 -4.33 2.15 13.20
C LEU A 92 -4.34 3.56 12.59
N LEU A 93 -3.40 3.85 11.70
CA LEU A 93 -3.37 5.09 10.90
C LEU A 93 -3.40 6.40 11.71
N ASP A 94 -2.96 6.40 12.96
CA ASP A 94 -2.92 7.61 13.77
C ASP A 94 -1.85 8.62 13.26
N ARG A 95 -1.84 9.80 13.83
CA ARG A 95 -0.89 10.85 13.40
C ARG A 95 0.57 10.48 13.54
N SER A 96 0.90 9.63 14.51
CA SER A 96 2.28 9.19 14.69
C SER A 96 2.70 8.25 13.56
N GLU A 97 1.85 7.29 13.21
CA GLU A 97 2.09 6.40 12.06
C GLU A 97 2.20 7.18 10.75
N GLN A 98 1.35 8.20 10.56
CA GLN A 98 1.41 9.06 9.37
C GLN A 98 2.74 9.83 9.28
N LYS A 99 3.23 10.41 10.39
CA LYS A 99 4.51 11.12 10.43
C LYS A 99 5.71 10.20 10.22
N ASP A 100 5.66 8.97 10.72
CA ASP A 100 6.70 7.98 10.49
C ASP A 100 6.94 7.75 9.01
N LEU A 101 5.88 7.76 8.20
CA LEU A 101 6.01 7.63 6.74
C LEU A 101 6.84 8.75 6.13
N TYR A 102 6.62 10.00 6.58
CA TYR A 102 7.41 11.14 6.14
C TYR A 102 8.89 10.95 6.49
N ASP A 103 9.17 10.65 7.76
CA ASP A 103 10.54 10.53 8.27
C ASP A 103 11.30 9.39 7.59
N VAL A 104 10.66 8.24 7.39
CA VAL A 104 11.27 7.09 6.70
C VAL A 104 11.52 7.38 5.22
N ILE A 105 10.59 8.05 4.52
CA ILE A 105 10.77 8.42 3.12
C ILE A 105 11.97 9.36 2.96
N GLU A 106 12.07 10.39 3.80
CA GLU A 106 13.19 11.32 3.75
C GLU A 106 14.52 10.64 4.11
N TRP A 107 14.52 9.77 5.12
CA TRP A 107 15.71 9.00 5.45
C TRP A 107 16.17 8.14 4.26
N LEU A 108 15.25 7.45 3.58
CA LEU A 108 15.56 6.62 2.40
C LEU A 108 16.08 7.47 1.24
N GLY A 109 15.46 8.63 0.99
CA GLY A 109 15.87 9.54 -0.07
C GLY A 109 17.28 10.12 0.12
N HIS A 110 17.72 10.32 1.36
CA HIS A 110 19.01 10.93 1.68
C HIS A 110 20.19 9.94 1.83
N GLN A 111 19.96 8.65 1.62
CA GLN A 111 21.05 7.68 1.68
C GLN A 111 22.02 7.81 0.50
N THR A 112 23.30 7.57 0.72
CA THR A 112 24.34 7.66 -0.32
C THR A 112 24.12 6.72 -1.50
N TRP A 113 23.48 5.60 -1.27
CA TRP A 113 23.11 4.62 -2.30
C TRP A 113 21.78 4.93 -3.00
N SER A 114 21.02 5.92 -2.51
CA SER A 114 19.71 6.29 -3.05
C SER A 114 19.83 7.33 -4.16
N SER A 115 18.97 7.22 -5.18
CA SER A 115 18.83 8.25 -6.21
C SER A 115 18.06 9.50 -5.74
N GLY A 116 17.64 9.54 -4.48
CA GLY A 116 16.78 10.60 -3.94
C GLY A 116 15.29 10.43 -4.25
N LYS A 117 14.92 9.37 -4.98
CA LYS A 117 13.53 9.16 -5.39
C LYS A 117 12.94 7.91 -4.74
N VAL A 118 11.82 8.09 -4.03
CA VAL A 118 11.05 7.03 -3.39
C VAL A 118 9.67 6.92 -4.05
N GLY A 119 9.23 5.70 -4.31
CA GLY A 119 7.86 5.40 -4.78
C GLY A 119 7.12 4.53 -3.78
N GLY A 120 5.81 4.72 -3.63
CA GLY A 120 4.98 3.82 -2.81
C GLY A 120 4.55 2.58 -3.58
N ILE A 121 4.56 1.41 -2.92
CA ILE A 121 4.15 0.12 -3.49
C ILE A 121 3.39 -0.73 -2.49
N GLY A 122 2.56 -1.63 -2.98
CA GLY A 122 1.86 -2.65 -2.22
C GLY A 122 0.34 -2.55 -2.30
N GLN A 123 -0.32 -3.62 -1.88
CA GLN A 123 -1.77 -3.82 -1.94
C GLN A 123 -2.38 -3.65 -0.54
N SER A 124 -3.67 -3.35 -0.44
CA SER A 124 -4.47 -3.37 0.79
C SER A 124 -3.94 -2.38 1.85
N TYR A 125 -3.49 -2.81 3.02
CA TYR A 125 -2.96 -1.91 4.04
C TYR A 125 -1.75 -1.11 3.54
N PHE A 126 -0.86 -1.71 2.76
CA PHE A 126 0.24 -1.00 2.09
C PHE A 126 -0.28 0.14 1.22
N CYS A 127 -1.40 -0.06 0.51
CA CYS A 127 -2.04 0.97 -0.29
C CYS A 127 -2.67 2.07 0.60
N MET A 128 -3.29 1.70 1.73
CA MET A 128 -3.83 2.67 2.68
C MET A 128 -2.75 3.65 3.14
N LEU A 129 -1.55 3.17 3.39
CA LEU A 129 -0.42 3.99 3.79
C LEU A 129 0.15 4.83 2.65
N GLN A 130 0.06 4.38 1.40
CA GLN A 130 0.48 5.19 0.25
C GLN A 130 -0.33 6.48 0.12
N TRP A 131 -1.63 6.47 0.44
CA TRP A 131 -2.40 7.70 0.50
C TRP A 131 -1.80 8.69 1.50
N TRP A 132 -1.46 8.22 2.70
CA TRP A 132 -0.86 9.05 3.74
C TRP A 132 0.57 9.48 3.40
N MET A 133 1.38 8.62 2.77
CA MET A 133 2.69 9.02 2.24
C MET A 133 2.57 10.26 1.35
N ALA A 134 1.63 10.24 0.41
CA ALA A 134 1.46 11.34 -0.54
C ALA A 134 0.81 12.59 0.10
N ILE A 135 -0.10 12.42 1.06
CA ILE A 135 -0.73 13.54 1.80
C ILE A 135 0.30 14.28 2.68
N GLN A 136 1.27 13.58 3.26
CA GLN A 136 2.34 14.19 4.06
C GLN A 136 3.37 14.97 3.22
N ARG A 137 3.41 14.78 1.89
CA ARG A 137 4.26 15.49 0.92
C ARG A 137 5.76 15.49 1.25
N PRO A 138 6.39 14.35 1.58
CA PRO A 138 7.83 14.33 1.76
C PRO A 138 8.54 14.63 0.42
N PRO A 139 9.56 15.51 0.40
CA PRO A 139 10.25 15.91 -0.83
C PRO A 139 10.83 14.76 -1.65
N SER A 140 11.26 13.67 -0.99
CA SER A 140 11.83 12.50 -1.66
C SER A 140 10.78 11.57 -2.29
N LEU A 141 9.46 11.75 -1.99
CA LEU A 141 8.41 10.95 -2.61
C LEU A 141 8.14 11.40 -4.04
N ALA A 142 8.44 10.56 -5.01
CA ALA A 142 8.30 10.88 -6.43
C ALA A 142 6.98 10.38 -7.06
N CYS A 143 6.38 9.30 -6.54
CA CYS A 143 5.12 8.76 -7.05
C CYS A 143 4.52 7.71 -6.10
N ILE A 144 3.24 7.38 -6.28
CA ILE A 144 2.58 6.26 -5.62
C ILE A 144 1.79 5.40 -6.61
N ALA A 145 1.90 4.06 -6.50
CA ALA A 145 1.06 3.12 -7.21
C ALA A 145 0.08 2.46 -6.24
N ALA A 146 -1.03 3.12 -6.03
CA ALA A 146 -2.05 2.72 -5.06
C ALA A 146 -2.87 1.55 -5.59
N PHE A 147 -2.48 0.32 -5.25
CA PHE A 147 -3.13 -0.89 -5.71
C PHE A 147 -4.10 -1.42 -4.65
N ASP A 148 -5.38 -1.49 -5.00
CA ASP A 148 -6.43 -2.20 -4.26
C ASP A 148 -6.42 -1.88 -2.75
N GLY A 149 -6.73 -0.64 -2.37
CA GLY A 149 -6.78 -0.20 -0.98
C GLY A 149 -7.79 0.90 -0.72
N LEU A 150 -8.39 0.84 0.45
CA LEU A 150 -9.34 1.85 0.92
C LEU A 150 -8.61 3.12 1.40
N ASN A 151 -9.36 4.23 1.47
CA ASN A 151 -8.91 5.51 2.03
C ASN A 151 -9.89 6.10 3.06
N ASP A 152 -10.99 5.41 3.30
CA ASP A 152 -12.01 5.74 4.32
C ASP A 152 -12.29 4.47 5.15
N PRO A 153 -11.55 4.23 6.24
CA PRO A 153 -11.72 3.03 7.05
C PRO A 153 -13.09 2.97 7.73
N TYR A 154 -13.72 4.11 8.00
CA TYR A 154 -15.05 4.14 8.59
C TYR A 154 -16.11 3.59 7.63
N ARG A 155 -16.27 4.23 6.45
CA ARG A 155 -17.36 3.91 5.52
C ARG A 155 -17.07 2.71 4.64
N ALA A 156 -15.81 2.42 4.37
CA ALA A 156 -15.43 1.32 3.47
C ALA A 156 -15.18 -0.01 4.19
N SER A 157 -15.00 0.01 5.51
CA SER A 157 -14.61 -1.19 6.27
C SER A 157 -15.42 -1.39 7.54
N VAL A 158 -15.29 -0.48 8.52
CA VAL A 158 -15.74 -0.75 9.89
C VAL A 158 -17.23 -0.49 10.09
N TYR A 159 -17.76 0.62 9.55
CA TYR A 159 -19.16 1.01 9.68
C TYR A 159 -19.84 1.23 8.34
N GLN A 160 -19.84 0.21 7.50
CA GLN A 160 -20.49 0.25 6.20
C GLN A 160 -22.01 0.44 6.37
N GLY A 161 -22.54 1.54 5.81
CA GLY A 161 -23.94 1.89 5.99
C GLY A 161 -24.36 2.14 7.45
N GLY A 162 -23.40 2.43 8.35
CA GLY A 162 -23.63 2.67 9.78
C GLY A 162 -23.70 1.38 10.63
N MET A 163 -23.42 0.23 10.05
CA MET A 163 -23.39 -1.07 10.73
C MET A 163 -21.96 -1.50 11.02
N LEU A 164 -21.68 -1.88 12.28
CA LEU A 164 -20.38 -2.42 12.67
C LEU A 164 -20.09 -3.72 11.93
N SER A 165 -18.96 -3.77 11.25
CA SER A 165 -18.47 -4.98 10.57
C SER A 165 -17.58 -5.82 11.50
N ASP A 166 -17.93 -7.07 11.71
CA ASP A 166 -17.11 -8.03 12.47
C ASP A 166 -15.80 -8.38 11.74
N PHE A 167 -15.75 -8.23 10.42
CA PHE A 167 -14.58 -8.62 9.64
C PHE A 167 -13.35 -7.83 10.07
N PHE A 168 -13.43 -6.50 10.10
CA PHE A 168 -12.25 -5.69 10.36
C PHE A 168 -11.83 -5.68 11.83
N GLY A 169 -12.78 -5.46 12.74
CA GLY A 169 -12.51 -5.39 14.17
C GLY A 169 -12.12 -6.74 14.76
N SER A 170 -12.87 -7.80 14.47
CA SER A 170 -12.65 -9.11 15.09
C SER A 170 -11.69 -9.97 14.28
N TYR A 171 -11.95 -10.20 12.99
CA TYR A 171 -11.16 -11.14 12.19
C TYR A 171 -9.79 -10.53 11.81
N TRP A 172 -9.75 -9.41 11.10
CA TRP A 172 -8.49 -8.81 10.63
C TRP A 172 -7.57 -8.43 11.78
N TRP A 173 -8.12 -7.81 12.84
CA TRP A 173 -7.34 -7.41 14.00
C TRP A 173 -6.71 -8.61 14.72
N ASN A 174 -7.46 -9.69 14.91
CA ASN A 174 -6.93 -10.90 15.50
C ASN A 174 -5.83 -11.54 14.62
N GLN A 175 -5.99 -11.55 13.29
CA GLN A 175 -4.94 -12.02 12.38
C GLN A 175 -3.69 -11.15 12.48
N ASN A 176 -3.84 -9.83 12.55
CA ASN A 176 -2.71 -8.91 12.73
C ASN A 176 -1.95 -9.21 14.03
N ARG A 177 -2.65 -9.41 15.13
CA ARG A 177 -2.03 -9.80 16.42
C ARG A 177 -1.29 -11.13 16.34
N ILE A 178 -1.89 -12.13 15.68
CA ILE A 178 -1.25 -13.43 15.47
C ILE A 178 0.04 -13.28 14.65
N ILE A 179 -0.01 -12.56 13.54
CA ILE A 179 1.16 -12.30 12.69
C ILE A 179 2.28 -11.61 13.49
N ASN A 180 1.94 -10.66 14.35
CA ASN A 180 2.93 -9.94 15.14
C ASN A 180 3.50 -10.76 16.31
N ARG A 181 2.76 -11.73 16.86
CA ARG A 181 3.25 -12.66 17.88
C ARG A 181 4.18 -13.73 17.32
N HIS A 182 4.02 -14.11 16.06
CA HIS A 182 4.73 -15.22 15.45
C HIS A 182 5.57 -14.75 14.26
N SER A 183 6.88 -14.60 14.49
CA SER A 183 7.83 -14.40 13.39
C SER A 183 8.26 -15.73 12.78
N ALA A 184 8.81 -15.68 11.56
CA ALA A 184 9.36 -16.85 10.86
C ALA A 184 10.39 -17.61 11.69
N ASN A 185 11.18 -16.90 12.50
CA ASN A 185 12.28 -17.46 13.28
C ASN A 185 11.94 -17.62 14.77
N GLY A 186 10.72 -17.34 15.20
CA GLY A 186 10.34 -17.33 16.62
C GLY A 186 10.97 -16.22 17.45
N GLU A 187 11.69 -15.30 16.80
CA GLU A 187 12.34 -14.15 17.41
C GLU A 187 11.41 -12.95 17.46
N PHE A 188 11.58 -12.10 18.48
CA PHE A 188 10.85 -10.83 18.61
C PHE A 188 9.31 -10.94 18.53
N PRO A 189 8.66 -11.72 19.41
CA PRO A 189 7.23 -11.67 19.53
C PRO A 189 6.80 -10.25 19.90
N ARG A 190 5.82 -9.70 19.18
CA ARG A 190 5.32 -8.36 19.44
C ARG A 190 3.96 -8.42 20.09
N GLU A 191 3.87 -7.90 21.30
CA GLU A 191 2.58 -7.65 21.93
C GLU A 191 2.00 -6.32 21.42
N GLN A 192 0.71 -6.33 21.14
CA GLN A 192 -0.06 -5.14 20.73
C GLN A 192 -1.10 -4.88 21.82
N PRO A 193 -0.76 -4.08 22.85
CA PRO A 193 -1.64 -3.84 23.98
C PRO A 193 -2.85 -2.98 23.65
N TYR A 194 -2.76 -2.17 22.59
CA TYR A 194 -3.87 -1.35 22.12
C TYR A 194 -5.00 -2.26 21.59
N ASP A 195 -6.14 -2.26 22.26
CA ASP A 195 -7.31 -3.03 21.81
C ASP A 195 -8.07 -2.26 20.73
N LEU A 196 -7.66 -2.48 19.48
CA LEU A 196 -8.31 -1.83 18.35
C LEU A 196 -9.80 -2.12 18.29
N ASN A 197 -10.22 -3.37 18.58
CA ASN A 197 -11.64 -3.73 18.51
C ASN A 197 -12.49 -2.93 19.52
N LEU A 198 -11.96 -2.74 20.74
CA LEU A 198 -12.61 -1.90 21.74
C LEU A 198 -12.73 -0.44 21.26
N HIS A 199 -11.65 0.12 20.73
CA HIS A 199 -11.66 1.50 20.23
C HIS A 199 -12.62 1.68 19.06
N LEU A 200 -12.68 0.73 18.11
CA LEU A 200 -13.65 0.79 17.01
C LEU A 200 -15.08 0.85 17.51
N GLN A 201 -15.42 0.06 18.56
CA GLN A 201 -16.76 0.05 19.16
C GLN A 201 -17.09 1.32 19.96
N GLN A 202 -16.09 1.99 20.52
CA GLN A 202 -16.25 3.27 21.24
C GLN A 202 -16.53 4.45 20.30
N HIS A 203 -16.27 4.31 18.99
CA HIS A 203 -16.45 5.33 17.96
C HIS A 203 -17.46 4.92 16.89
N PRO A 204 -18.75 4.70 17.25
CA PRO A 204 -19.76 4.21 16.30
C PRO A 204 -20.21 5.25 15.27
N THR A 205 -19.92 6.52 15.51
CA THR A 205 -20.22 7.64 14.61
C THR A 205 -18.93 8.22 14.02
N TYR A 206 -19.06 8.92 12.89
CA TYR A 206 -17.92 9.57 12.24
C TYR A 206 -17.46 10.81 13.01
N ASP A 207 -16.66 10.60 14.04
CA ASP A 207 -16.09 11.62 14.94
C ASP A 207 -14.62 11.94 14.60
N GLU A 208 -13.92 12.63 15.52
CA GLU A 208 -12.51 13.03 15.35
C GLU A 208 -11.56 11.83 15.25
N PHE A 209 -11.86 10.70 15.92
CA PHE A 209 -11.10 9.46 15.80
C PHE A 209 -11.00 9.00 14.34
N TRP A 210 -12.14 9.05 13.63
CA TRP A 210 -12.19 8.65 12.21
C TRP A 210 -11.62 9.71 11.27
N ARG A 211 -11.87 11.01 11.54
CA ARG A 211 -11.30 12.09 10.72
C ARG A 211 -9.80 12.05 10.67
N GLU A 212 -9.15 11.80 11.79
CA GLU A 212 -7.70 11.65 11.87
C GLU A 212 -7.18 10.52 10.97
N ARG A 213 -7.95 9.43 10.83
CA ARG A 213 -7.59 8.18 10.13
C ARG A 213 -8.09 8.09 8.70
N CYS A 214 -8.90 9.05 8.27
CA CYS A 214 -9.57 9.04 6.98
C CYS A 214 -8.80 9.85 5.93
N ALA A 215 -7.97 9.18 5.14
CA ALA A 215 -7.24 9.83 4.05
C ALA A 215 -8.18 10.42 3.00
N ALA A 216 -9.41 9.92 2.88
CA ALA A 216 -10.39 10.41 1.90
C ALA A 216 -10.68 11.91 2.03
N GLU A 217 -10.58 12.51 3.22
CA GLU A 217 -10.80 13.95 3.39
C GLU A 217 -9.64 14.80 2.85
N HIS A 218 -8.45 14.20 2.70
CA HIS A 218 -7.20 14.89 2.37
C HIS A 218 -6.65 14.54 0.98
N LEU A 219 -7.31 13.70 0.20
CA LEU A 219 -6.83 13.23 -1.12
C LEU A 219 -6.48 14.36 -2.09
N HIS A 220 -7.15 15.52 -1.99
CA HIS A 220 -6.87 16.70 -2.81
C HIS A 220 -5.46 17.28 -2.59
N GLN A 221 -4.79 16.91 -1.49
CA GLN A 221 -3.42 17.31 -1.18
C GLN A 221 -2.36 16.46 -1.87
N ILE A 222 -2.75 15.35 -2.51
CA ILE A 222 -1.84 14.49 -3.27
C ILE A 222 -1.44 15.20 -4.56
N GLU A 223 -0.18 15.59 -4.67
CA GLU A 223 0.39 16.29 -5.83
C GLU A 223 1.33 15.41 -6.65
N VAL A 224 1.88 14.35 -6.07
CA VAL A 224 2.74 13.41 -6.78
C VAL A 224 1.94 12.55 -7.77
N PRO A 225 2.58 12.06 -8.84
CA PRO A 225 1.95 11.12 -9.76
C PRO A 225 1.33 9.93 -9.07
N LEU A 226 0.06 9.66 -9.39
CA LEU A 226 -0.74 8.57 -8.85
C LEU A 226 -1.13 7.58 -9.95
N TYR A 227 -0.78 6.32 -9.77
CA TYR A 227 -1.39 5.24 -10.51
C TYR A 227 -2.35 4.47 -9.60
N SER A 228 -3.64 4.74 -9.69
CA SER A 228 -4.66 4.07 -8.89
C SER A 228 -5.15 2.82 -9.61
N VAL A 229 -4.95 1.66 -9.01
CA VAL A 229 -5.38 0.37 -9.57
C VAL A 229 -6.39 -0.27 -8.65
N GLY A 230 -7.66 -0.23 -9.02
CA GLY A 230 -8.76 -0.83 -8.27
C GLY A 230 -9.16 -2.21 -8.81
N VAL A 231 -9.74 -3.02 -7.94
CA VAL A 231 -10.15 -4.39 -8.21
C VAL A 231 -11.65 -4.55 -8.03
N TRP A 232 -12.36 -5.02 -9.06
CA TRP A 232 -13.80 -5.25 -8.96
C TRP A 232 -14.19 -6.37 -7.99
N GLY A 233 -13.27 -7.27 -7.68
CA GLY A 233 -13.50 -8.37 -6.73
C GLY A 233 -13.57 -7.96 -5.26
N LYS A 234 -13.30 -6.67 -4.94
CA LYS A 234 -13.27 -6.14 -3.57
C LYS A 234 -14.14 -4.88 -3.42
N VAL A 235 -15.31 -4.89 -4.04
CA VAL A 235 -16.28 -3.76 -3.98
C VAL A 235 -16.77 -3.47 -2.56
N ASP A 236 -16.74 -4.48 -1.72
CA ASP A 236 -17.12 -4.46 -0.31
C ASP A 236 -16.05 -3.84 0.61
N LEU A 237 -14.84 -3.58 0.11
CA LEU A 237 -13.74 -3.08 0.94
C LEU A 237 -12.90 -1.99 0.24
N HIS A 238 -12.23 -2.31 -0.88
CA HIS A 238 -11.15 -1.49 -1.43
C HIS A 238 -11.53 -0.66 -2.65
N THR A 239 -12.38 -1.19 -3.52
CA THR A 239 -12.70 -0.62 -4.85
C THR A 239 -13.04 0.87 -4.80
N ARG A 240 -13.84 1.28 -3.81
CA ARG A 240 -14.23 2.68 -3.62
C ARG A 240 -13.02 3.58 -3.37
N GLY A 241 -12.07 3.12 -2.56
CA GLY A 241 -10.87 3.90 -2.23
C GLY A 241 -10.05 4.27 -3.46
N ASN A 242 -9.86 3.33 -4.38
CA ASN A 242 -9.13 3.59 -5.63
C ASN A 242 -9.85 4.58 -6.55
N ILE A 243 -11.17 4.45 -6.68
CA ILE A 243 -11.99 5.38 -7.47
C ILE A 243 -11.97 6.79 -6.86
N ASP A 244 -12.17 6.91 -5.56
CA ASP A 244 -12.16 8.20 -4.87
C ASP A 244 -10.74 8.82 -4.88
N GLY A 245 -9.70 8.01 -4.71
CA GLY A 245 -8.31 8.44 -4.85
C GLY A 245 -8.04 9.06 -6.20
N PHE A 246 -8.40 8.38 -7.29
CA PHE A 246 -8.27 8.93 -8.65
C PHE A 246 -9.09 10.22 -8.82
N ARG A 247 -10.34 10.24 -8.39
CA ARG A 247 -11.23 11.41 -8.61
C ARG A 247 -10.74 12.66 -7.88
N ARG A 248 -10.13 12.51 -6.70
CA ARG A 248 -9.88 13.62 -5.76
C ARG A 248 -8.41 14.02 -5.65
N ALA A 249 -7.44 13.19 -6.05
CA ALA A 249 -6.04 13.57 -6.08
C ALA A 249 -5.80 14.80 -6.96
N GLY A 250 -4.91 15.69 -6.53
CA GLY A 250 -4.60 16.95 -7.23
C GLY A 250 -3.55 16.80 -8.34
N GLY A 251 -2.63 15.84 -8.22
CA GLY A 251 -1.53 15.62 -9.15
C GLY A 251 -1.91 14.83 -10.42
N PRO A 252 -0.92 14.55 -11.29
CA PRO A 252 -1.09 13.67 -12.45
C PRO A 252 -1.57 12.29 -12.01
N LYS A 253 -2.57 11.74 -12.67
CA LYS A 253 -3.20 10.51 -12.21
C LYS A 253 -3.79 9.68 -13.32
N LYS A 254 -3.73 8.36 -13.15
CA LYS A 254 -4.45 7.40 -14.01
C LYS A 254 -5.18 6.38 -13.15
N LEU A 255 -6.32 5.90 -13.64
CA LEU A 255 -7.13 4.86 -13.00
C LEU A 255 -7.16 3.61 -13.88
N LYS A 256 -6.87 2.48 -13.29
CA LYS A 256 -7.15 1.18 -13.89
C LYS A 256 -8.05 0.35 -12.97
N MET A 257 -9.16 -0.13 -13.51
CA MET A 257 -10.06 -1.06 -12.82
C MET A 257 -9.93 -2.43 -13.44
N ILE A 258 -9.31 -3.36 -12.69
CA ILE A 258 -9.09 -4.75 -13.14
C ILE A 258 -10.22 -5.67 -12.70
N GLY A 259 -10.38 -6.80 -13.38
CA GLY A 259 -11.54 -7.66 -13.33
C GLY A 259 -11.48 -8.96 -12.53
N PRO A 260 -10.59 -9.18 -11.51
CA PRO A 260 -10.65 -10.40 -10.72
C PRO A 260 -12.03 -10.58 -10.07
N VAL A 261 -12.48 -11.82 -10.04
CA VAL A 261 -13.83 -12.15 -9.54
C VAL A 261 -13.93 -12.11 -8.02
N ASN A 262 -12.80 -12.24 -7.30
CA ASN A 262 -12.76 -12.21 -5.84
C ASN A 262 -11.38 -11.79 -5.31
N ALA A 263 -11.31 -11.58 -3.99
CA ALA A 263 -10.11 -11.14 -3.27
C ALA A 263 -8.90 -12.08 -3.43
N PHE A 264 -9.12 -13.39 -3.42
CA PHE A 264 -8.02 -14.37 -3.51
C PHE A 264 -7.35 -14.32 -4.88
N VAL A 265 -8.12 -14.21 -5.96
CA VAL A 265 -7.60 -14.03 -7.31
C VAL A 265 -6.83 -12.74 -7.41
N ALA A 266 -7.36 -11.63 -6.87
CA ALA A 266 -6.69 -10.33 -6.86
C ALA A 266 -5.33 -10.37 -6.16
N ASN A 267 -5.24 -11.00 -4.99
CA ASN A 267 -3.99 -11.12 -4.25
C ASN A 267 -2.96 -11.99 -5.00
N ARG A 268 -3.41 -13.10 -5.60
CA ARG A 268 -2.53 -13.93 -6.42
C ARG A 268 -2.00 -13.19 -7.65
N GLU A 269 -2.85 -12.43 -8.33
CA GLU A 269 -2.45 -11.64 -9.48
C GLU A 269 -1.48 -10.54 -9.07
N PHE A 270 -1.72 -9.84 -7.94
CA PHE A 270 -0.80 -8.83 -7.45
C PHE A 270 0.59 -9.39 -7.13
N ASN A 271 0.70 -10.62 -6.65
CA ASN A 271 2.00 -11.23 -6.38
C ASN A 271 2.66 -11.85 -7.62
N SER A 272 2.05 -11.78 -8.81
CA SER A 272 2.65 -12.29 -10.03
C SER A 272 3.63 -11.28 -10.65
N PRO A 273 4.86 -11.69 -10.99
CA PRO A 273 5.80 -10.81 -11.72
C PRO A 273 5.21 -10.24 -13.01
N GLU A 274 4.41 -11.02 -13.72
CA GLU A 274 3.80 -10.64 -14.99
C GLU A 274 2.89 -9.40 -14.86
N LEU A 275 2.07 -9.31 -13.80
CA LEU A 275 1.25 -8.11 -13.57
C LEU A 275 2.13 -6.88 -13.35
N HIS A 276 3.19 -7.01 -12.53
CA HIS A 276 4.09 -5.90 -12.25
C HIS A 276 4.86 -5.46 -13.49
N GLU A 277 5.40 -6.38 -14.28
CA GLU A 277 6.11 -6.07 -15.53
C GLU A 277 5.23 -5.32 -16.52
N LYS A 278 3.98 -5.73 -16.67
CA LYS A 278 3.04 -5.12 -17.61
C LYS A 278 2.42 -3.83 -17.09
N LEU A 279 2.18 -3.73 -15.80
CA LEU A 279 1.35 -2.68 -15.25
C LEU A 279 2.14 -1.64 -14.45
N LEU A 280 2.89 -2.04 -13.44
CA LEU A 280 3.48 -1.15 -12.45
C LEU A 280 4.92 -0.73 -12.78
N LEU A 281 5.76 -1.62 -13.28
CA LEU A 281 7.14 -1.30 -13.64
C LEU A 281 7.25 -0.15 -14.66
N PRO A 282 6.45 -0.09 -15.76
CA PRO A 282 6.50 1.04 -16.67
C PRO A 282 6.18 2.39 -16.02
N PHE A 283 5.33 2.41 -14.99
CA PHE A 283 5.05 3.58 -14.18
C PHE A 283 6.27 3.99 -13.32
N TYR A 284 6.84 3.04 -12.57
CA TYR A 284 8.01 3.32 -11.75
C TYR A 284 9.24 3.66 -12.58
N ASP A 285 9.50 2.94 -13.67
CA ASP A 285 10.61 3.24 -14.58
C ASP A 285 10.52 4.66 -15.14
N HIS A 286 9.30 5.13 -15.45
CA HIS A 286 9.08 6.49 -15.92
C HIS A 286 9.40 7.53 -14.83
N TYR A 287 8.79 7.42 -13.65
CA TYR A 287 8.89 8.47 -12.62
C TYR A 287 10.14 8.37 -11.76
N LEU A 288 10.59 7.17 -11.44
CA LEU A 288 11.74 6.97 -10.54
C LEU A 288 13.08 6.95 -11.31
N LYS A 289 13.10 6.37 -12.51
CA LYS A 289 14.34 6.27 -13.33
C LYS A 289 14.39 7.27 -14.49
N GLY A 290 13.28 7.91 -14.83
CA GLY A 290 13.21 8.83 -15.99
C GLY A 290 13.30 8.11 -17.33
N LEU A 291 12.98 6.82 -17.39
CA LEU A 291 13.03 6.05 -18.62
C LEU A 291 11.81 6.34 -19.50
N LYS A 292 12.00 6.24 -20.81
CA LYS A 292 10.89 6.27 -21.76
C LYS A 292 10.14 4.94 -21.71
N THR A 293 8.87 4.99 -21.32
CA THR A 293 7.97 3.83 -21.24
C THR A 293 6.65 4.11 -21.96
N ASP A 294 5.77 3.15 -22.05
CA ASP A 294 4.42 3.30 -22.59
C ASP A 294 3.44 3.95 -21.61
N TYR A 295 3.84 4.14 -20.35
CA TYR A 295 2.93 4.63 -19.31
C TYR A 295 2.31 6.01 -19.62
N PRO A 296 3.05 7.01 -20.13
CA PRO A 296 2.45 8.32 -20.44
C PRO A 296 1.32 8.25 -21.47
N GLU A 297 1.44 7.36 -22.46
CA GLU A 297 0.45 7.19 -23.54
C GLU A 297 -0.77 6.34 -23.13
N ARG A 298 -0.73 5.69 -21.96
CA ARG A 298 -1.89 4.93 -21.45
C ARG A 298 -3.09 5.86 -21.21
N PRO A 299 -4.33 5.37 -21.40
CA PRO A 299 -5.52 6.18 -21.15
C PRO A 299 -5.61 6.64 -19.69
N GLU A 300 -6.26 7.79 -19.47
CA GLU A 300 -6.48 8.33 -18.11
C GLU A 300 -7.28 7.35 -17.24
N VAL A 301 -8.27 6.69 -17.83
CA VAL A 301 -9.09 5.66 -17.21
C VAL A 301 -9.19 4.46 -18.12
N GLU A 302 -8.83 3.31 -17.60
CA GLU A 302 -9.04 2.00 -18.22
C GLU A 302 -9.80 1.11 -17.25
N TYR A 303 -10.87 0.46 -17.70
CA TYR A 303 -11.69 -0.35 -16.81
C TYR A 303 -12.26 -1.59 -17.50
N PHE A 304 -12.23 -2.69 -16.77
CA PHE A 304 -12.86 -3.93 -17.14
C PHE A 304 -14.37 -3.85 -16.92
N VAL A 305 -15.16 -4.28 -17.89
CA VAL A 305 -16.63 -4.32 -17.81
C VAL A 305 -17.07 -5.75 -17.55
N ARG A 306 -17.56 -6.02 -16.36
CA ARG A 306 -18.12 -7.33 -15.99
C ARG A 306 -19.34 -7.64 -16.84
N GLY A 307 -19.49 -8.90 -17.23
CA GLY A 307 -20.58 -9.39 -18.06
C GLY A 307 -20.39 -9.16 -19.56
N ALA A 308 -19.65 -8.13 -19.96
CA ALA A 308 -19.24 -7.92 -21.33
C ALA A 308 -17.86 -8.48 -21.65
N ASP A 309 -17.12 -8.84 -20.61
CA ASP A 309 -15.74 -9.38 -20.67
C ASP A 309 -14.79 -8.53 -21.54
N ALA A 310 -14.95 -7.22 -21.43
CA ALA A 310 -14.26 -6.26 -22.28
C ALA A 310 -13.59 -5.16 -21.45
N VAL A 311 -12.44 -4.68 -21.93
CA VAL A 311 -11.78 -3.50 -21.40
C VAL A 311 -12.26 -2.28 -22.18
N ARG A 312 -12.57 -1.20 -21.47
CA ARG A 312 -12.93 0.10 -22.03
C ARG A 312 -12.05 1.20 -21.48
N THR A 313 -11.99 2.32 -22.19
CA THR A 313 -11.25 3.51 -21.79
C THR A 313 -12.15 4.73 -21.71
N SER A 314 -11.74 5.72 -20.90
CA SER A 314 -12.44 6.99 -20.77
C SER A 314 -11.43 8.09 -20.35
N PRO A 315 -11.67 9.35 -20.71
CA PRO A 315 -10.87 10.47 -20.21
C PRO A 315 -11.17 10.83 -18.74
N ALA A 316 -12.24 10.29 -18.15
CA ALA A 316 -12.66 10.61 -16.78
C ALA A 316 -13.44 9.46 -16.14
N TRP A 317 -13.58 9.51 -14.81
CA TRP A 317 -14.48 8.65 -14.04
C TRP A 317 -15.52 9.48 -13.28
N PRO A 318 -16.84 9.16 -13.35
CA PRO A 318 -17.43 8.12 -14.19
C PRO A 318 -17.27 8.40 -15.69
N PRO A 319 -17.32 7.37 -16.55
CA PRO A 319 -17.25 7.56 -18.00
C PRO A 319 -18.35 8.51 -18.50
N SER A 320 -18.07 9.28 -19.54
CA SER A 320 -19.04 10.15 -20.17
C SER A 320 -20.22 9.34 -20.76
N GLY A 321 -21.44 9.88 -20.68
CA GLY A 321 -22.63 9.24 -21.21
C GLY A 321 -23.29 8.21 -20.29
N VAL A 322 -22.78 8.01 -19.07
CA VAL A 322 -23.45 7.19 -18.05
C VAL A 322 -24.79 7.85 -17.66
N ARG A 323 -25.87 7.11 -17.81
CA ARG A 323 -27.18 7.50 -17.28
C ARG A 323 -27.38 6.83 -15.92
N TYR A 324 -27.62 7.64 -14.91
CA TYR A 324 -28.09 7.14 -13.63
C TYR A 324 -29.59 6.87 -13.74
N VAL A 325 -30.00 5.63 -13.49
CA VAL A 325 -31.41 5.24 -13.43
C VAL A 325 -31.77 5.12 -11.96
N SER A 326 -32.72 5.90 -11.51
CA SER A 326 -33.31 5.84 -10.15
C SER A 326 -34.30 4.70 -10.05
#